data_5c7b335dbb294757504a73a053189433
#
_entry.id   5c7b335dbb294757504a73a053189433
#
_cell.length_a   1.000
_cell.length_b   1.000
_cell.length_c   1.000
_cell.angle_alpha   90.00
_cell.angle_beta   90.00
_cell.angle_gamma   90.00
#
_symmetry.space_group_name_H-M   'P 1'
#
loop_
_entity.id
_entity.type
_entity.pdbx_description
1 polymer ?
#
loop_
_entity_poly.entity_id
_entity_poly.type
_entity_poly.pdbx_seq_one_letter_code
_entity_poly.pdbx_strand_id
1 'polypeptide(L)'
;MQKKREANFEMLRVIAMIMVVVLHYLSHSDSLIELGVPASAVRITGSLIESFCIVAVNVWVLISGYFLSQSGFKLKRILQIICEIFFYTVAISLVMQSVNVYHVKSGDTIFKTVQYFFPIASEHYWFATSYVMMYIFSPVLNKGVQYLSRKQLKVTILGLLLWFCFIKSFIPVNFPTDDFGYGLKWFLCLYLIAAYIRKYDVKIVTGAGRSALLYVVSCGLIFVMTIVLQMINARYGRFEYYFTVTSHYNFILCLTGALGVFSLFRYLKIREGFWANVARTVAPLTFGVYLFHEHLEIRTRWLFWMESIFGKVPTANVGAFLVHLLLSVAVIFLAGIFIDWIRTMFFEFIDRNLQGSRLFRALNRLDRELKFQEDRPAV
;
A
#
# COMPACT_ATOMS: atom_id res chain seq x y z
N MET A 1 -12.61 -21.76 -17.24
CA MET A 1 -12.98 -20.33 -17.23
C MET A 1 -12.22 -19.64 -16.10
N GLN A 2 -11.45 -18.61 -16.40
CA GLN A 2 -10.80 -17.79 -15.35
C GLN A 2 -11.88 -17.11 -14.52
N LYS A 3 -11.85 -17.27 -13.18
CA LYS A 3 -12.82 -16.64 -12.29
C LYS A 3 -12.71 -15.12 -12.44
N LYS A 4 -13.81 -14.46 -12.82
CA LYS A 4 -13.87 -13.01 -13.01
C LYS A 4 -13.51 -12.31 -11.70
N ARG A 5 -12.63 -11.30 -11.74
CA ARG A 5 -12.21 -10.53 -10.56
C ARG A 5 -13.41 -9.82 -9.93
N GLU A 6 -13.46 -9.77 -8.62
CA GLU A 6 -14.54 -9.15 -7.86
C GLU A 6 -14.43 -7.60 -7.94
N ALA A 7 -15.37 -6.96 -8.64
CA ALA A 7 -15.31 -5.53 -8.98
C ALA A 7 -15.23 -4.61 -7.75
N ASN A 8 -15.85 -4.99 -6.65
CA ASN A 8 -15.80 -4.25 -5.39
C ASN A 8 -14.35 -4.16 -4.83
N PHE A 9 -13.60 -5.26 -4.82
CA PHE A 9 -12.22 -5.25 -4.37
C PHE A 9 -11.28 -4.58 -5.38
N GLU A 10 -11.57 -4.71 -6.69
CA GLU A 10 -10.79 -3.97 -7.69
C GLU A 10 -11.02 -2.45 -7.54
N MET A 11 -12.25 -2.00 -7.28
CA MET A 11 -12.53 -0.59 -6.98
C MET A 11 -11.80 -0.13 -5.71
N LEU A 12 -11.80 -0.97 -4.66
CA LEU A 12 -11.08 -0.65 -3.42
C LEU A 12 -9.57 -0.50 -3.65
N ARG A 13 -8.96 -1.30 -4.54
CA ARG A 13 -7.55 -1.14 -4.93
C ARG A 13 -7.28 0.20 -5.59
N VAL A 14 -8.16 0.61 -6.52
CA VAL A 14 -8.05 1.92 -7.19
C VAL A 14 -8.13 3.05 -6.16
N ILE A 15 -9.13 3.02 -5.29
CA ILE A 15 -9.32 4.03 -4.23
C ILE A 15 -8.11 4.05 -3.28
N ALA A 16 -7.62 2.89 -2.84
CA ALA A 16 -6.47 2.81 -1.96
C ALA A 16 -5.20 3.38 -2.62
N MET A 17 -5.01 3.21 -3.94
CA MET A 17 -3.89 3.83 -4.64
C MET A 17 -4.03 5.34 -4.76
N ILE A 18 -5.23 5.84 -5.02
CA ILE A 18 -5.49 7.30 -4.98
C ILE A 18 -5.16 7.85 -3.59
N MET A 19 -5.58 7.17 -2.51
CA MET A 19 -5.22 7.55 -1.13
C MET A 19 -3.69 7.58 -0.92
N VAL A 20 -2.95 6.62 -1.48
CA VAL A 20 -1.47 6.62 -1.40
C VAL A 20 -0.88 7.86 -2.08
N VAL A 21 -1.33 8.21 -3.29
CA VAL A 21 -0.86 9.42 -3.99
C VAL A 21 -1.20 10.68 -3.19
N VAL A 22 -2.40 10.74 -2.57
CA VAL A 22 -2.80 11.83 -1.67
C VAL A 22 -1.86 11.94 -0.47
N LEU A 23 -1.53 10.82 0.20
CA LEU A 23 -0.60 10.81 1.33
C LEU A 23 0.78 11.37 0.95
N HIS A 24 1.30 10.99 -0.22
CA HIS A 24 2.58 11.49 -0.70
C HIS A 24 2.51 12.98 -1.11
N TYR A 25 1.39 13.44 -1.66
CA TYR A 25 1.16 14.87 -1.88
C TYR A 25 1.23 15.64 -0.55
N LEU A 26 0.48 15.19 0.46
CA LEU A 26 0.41 15.85 1.77
C LEU A 26 1.77 15.87 2.49
N SER A 27 2.52 14.77 2.42
CA SER A 27 3.84 14.67 3.05
C SER A 27 4.91 15.55 2.40
N HIS A 28 4.75 15.92 1.12
CA HIS A 28 5.71 16.78 0.40
C HIS A 28 5.27 18.24 0.31
N SER A 29 4.04 18.59 0.73
CA SER A 29 3.45 19.92 0.54
C SER A 29 3.40 20.80 1.79
N ASP A 30 4.05 20.39 2.89
CA ASP A 30 4.02 21.09 4.18
C ASP A 30 2.59 21.41 4.68
N SER A 31 1.59 20.63 4.23
CA SER A 31 0.18 20.86 4.52
C SER A 31 -0.37 19.98 5.65
N LEU A 32 0.52 19.37 6.45
CA LEU A 32 0.17 18.60 7.64
C LEU A 32 0.41 19.41 8.92
N ILE A 33 -0.33 19.04 9.97
CA ILE A 33 -0.06 19.54 11.33
C ILE A 33 1.26 18.95 11.81
N GLU A 34 2.14 19.80 12.33
CA GLU A 34 3.45 19.44 12.87
C GLU A 34 3.62 20.02 14.27
N LEU A 35 4.48 19.36 15.07
CA LEU A 35 4.84 19.89 16.38
C LEU A 35 5.70 21.14 16.23
N GLY A 36 5.43 22.15 17.07
CA GLY A 36 6.17 23.42 17.05
C GLY A 36 5.75 24.38 15.91
N VAL A 37 4.83 24.00 15.04
CA VAL A 37 4.33 24.84 13.97
C VAL A 37 2.85 25.18 14.20
N PRO A 38 2.43 26.48 14.04
CA PRO A 38 1.04 26.87 14.17
C PRO A 38 0.14 26.14 13.18
N ALA A 39 -0.99 25.62 13.65
CA ALA A 39 -1.98 24.97 12.82
C ALA A 39 -2.75 25.99 11.98
N SER A 40 -2.50 26.04 10.67
CA SER A 40 -3.33 26.81 9.72
C SER A 40 -4.55 26.01 9.28
N ALA A 41 -5.56 26.67 8.70
CA ALA A 41 -6.73 26.00 8.14
C ALA A 41 -6.36 24.96 7.06
N VAL A 42 -5.33 25.23 6.27
CA VAL A 42 -4.80 24.29 5.27
C VAL A 42 -4.18 23.07 5.96
N ARG A 43 -3.34 23.24 6.98
CA ARG A 43 -2.73 22.13 7.74
C ARG A 43 -3.79 21.27 8.45
N ILE A 44 -4.81 21.90 9.02
CA ILE A 44 -5.96 21.17 9.62
C ILE A 44 -6.68 20.34 8.57
N THR A 45 -6.96 20.92 7.39
CA THR A 45 -7.63 20.23 6.28
C THR A 45 -6.75 19.10 5.73
N GLY A 46 -5.45 19.32 5.54
CA GLY A 46 -4.50 18.30 5.10
C GLY A 46 -4.45 17.11 6.06
N SER A 47 -4.34 17.36 7.37
CA SER A 47 -4.33 16.30 8.39
C SER A 47 -5.68 15.57 8.51
N LEU A 48 -6.81 16.25 8.25
CA LEU A 48 -8.10 15.57 8.13
C LEU A 48 -8.08 14.58 6.96
N ILE A 49 -7.62 15.00 5.79
CA ILE A 49 -7.53 14.15 4.59
C ILE A 49 -6.55 13.00 4.84
N GLU A 50 -5.38 13.28 5.43
CA GLU A 50 -4.38 12.25 5.80
C GLU A 50 -5.00 11.17 6.68
N SER A 51 -5.74 11.55 7.72
CA SER A 51 -6.35 10.60 8.66
C SER A 51 -7.31 9.62 7.99
N PHE A 52 -7.97 10.02 6.90
CA PHE A 52 -8.82 9.13 6.10
C PHE A 52 -8.03 8.32 5.07
N CYS A 53 -6.86 8.78 4.65
CA CYS A 53 -6.03 8.11 3.65
C CYS A 53 -5.01 7.14 4.26
N ILE A 54 -4.58 7.33 5.51
CA ILE A 54 -3.50 6.56 6.16
C ILE A 54 -3.78 5.05 6.19
N VAL A 55 -5.02 4.63 6.12
CA VAL A 55 -5.43 3.22 6.07
C VAL A 55 -5.07 2.50 4.77
N ALA A 56 -4.66 3.21 3.72
CA ALA A 56 -4.50 2.70 2.36
C ALA A 56 -3.54 1.51 2.26
N VAL A 57 -2.38 1.57 2.91
CA VAL A 57 -1.38 0.49 2.91
C VAL A 57 -1.95 -0.76 3.57
N ASN A 58 -2.59 -0.63 4.74
CA ASN A 58 -3.24 -1.75 5.42
C ASN A 58 -4.32 -2.38 4.55
N VAL A 59 -5.11 -1.59 3.85
CA VAL A 59 -6.15 -2.06 2.92
C VAL A 59 -5.55 -2.87 1.78
N TRP A 60 -4.45 -2.41 1.17
CA TRP A 60 -3.76 -3.12 0.11
C TRP A 60 -3.27 -4.50 0.56
N VAL A 61 -2.68 -4.57 1.74
CA VAL A 61 -2.18 -5.83 2.30
C VAL A 61 -3.35 -6.76 2.69
N LEU A 62 -4.42 -6.22 3.28
CA LEU A 62 -5.63 -7.00 3.60
C LEU A 62 -6.28 -7.61 2.35
N ILE A 63 -6.43 -6.84 1.26
CA ILE A 63 -6.95 -7.37 -0.02
C ILE A 63 -6.02 -8.48 -0.53
N SER A 64 -4.71 -8.24 -0.49
CA SER A 64 -3.73 -9.22 -0.96
C SER A 64 -3.78 -10.52 -0.15
N GLY A 65 -3.73 -10.44 1.19
CA GLY A 65 -3.83 -11.60 2.07
C GLY A 65 -5.16 -12.36 1.91
N TYR A 66 -6.27 -11.64 1.73
CA TYR A 66 -7.60 -12.23 1.53
C TYR A 66 -7.66 -13.13 0.30
N PHE A 67 -7.05 -12.72 -0.82
CA PHE A 67 -7.04 -13.52 -2.05
C PHE A 67 -5.88 -14.52 -2.10
N LEU A 68 -4.68 -14.15 -1.65
CA LEU A 68 -3.52 -15.03 -1.67
C LEU A 68 -3.67 -16.22 -0.72
N SER A 69 -4.39 -16.07 0.39
CA SER A 69 -4.64 -17.18 1.34
C SER A 69 -5.41 -18.35 0.74
N GLN A 70 -6.08 -18.14 -0.40
CA GLN A 70 -6.85 -19.15 -1.14
C GLN A 70 -6.22 -19.47 -2.52
N SER A 71 -5.07 -18.88 -2.84
CA SER A 71 -4.41 -19.11 -4.12
C SER A 71 -3.13 -19.92 -3.95
N GLY A 72 -2.85 -20.80 -4.90
CA GLY A 72 -1.57 -21.50 -4.96
C GLY A 72 -0.41 -20.54 -5.26
N PHE A 73 0.76 -20.82 -4.71
CA PHE A 73 1.99 -20.11 -5.02
C PHE A 73 2.37 -20.29 -6.49
N LYS A 74 2.82 -19.21 -7.13
CA LYS A 74 3.30 -19.22 -8.51
C LYS A 74 4.62 -18.45 -8.61
N LEU A 75 5.69 -19.19 -8.92
CA LEU A 75 7.00 -18.59 -9.14
C LEU A 75 6.98 -17.59 -10.30
N LYS A 76 6.25 -17.89 -11.37
CA LYS A 76 6.07 -16.96 -12.49
C LYS A 76 5.54 -15.61 -12.04
N ARG A 77 4.60 -15.57 -11.09
CA ARG A 77 4.01 -14.32 -10.61
C ARG A 77 5.02 -13.46 -9.85
N ILE A 78 5.84 -14.08 -9.00
CA ILE A 78 6.86 -13.32 -8.27
C ILE A 78 7.92 -12.76 -9.21
N LEU A 79 8.35 -13.55 -10.20
CA LEU A 79 9.27 -13.09 -11.22
C LEU A 79 8.69 -11.92 -12.04
N GLN A 80 7.40 -11.98 -12.39
CA GLN A 80 6.72 -10.88 -13.06
C GLN A 80 6.76 -9.59 -12.21
N ILE A 81 6.46 -9.68 -10.91
CA ILE A 81 6.52 -8.52 -10.00
C ILE A 81 7.96 -7.97 -9.91
N ILE A 82 8.95 -8.84 -9.78
CA ILE A 82 10.36 -8.44 -9.71
C ILE A 82 10.79 -7.77 -11.02
N CYS A 83 10.42 -8.33 -12.17
CA CYS A 83 10.71 -7.74 -13.48
C CYS A 83 10.01 -6.40 -13.66
N GLU A 84 8.79 -6.24 -13.15
CA GLU A 84 8.06 -4.98 -13.18
C GLU A 84 8.78 -3.91 -12.34
N ILE A 85 9.16 -4.22 -11.10
CA ILE A 85 9.91 -3.31 -10.24
C ILE A 85 11.24 -2.92 -10.91
N PHE A 86 11.98 -3.89 -11.42
CA PHE A 86 13.25 -3.66 -12.12
C PHE A 86 13.08 -2.80 -13.35
N PHE A 87 12.04 -3.04 -14.15
CA PHE A 87 11.73 -2.22 -15.32
C PHE A 87 11.56 -0.74 -14.95
N TYR A 88 10.73 -0.45 -13.94
CA TYR A 88 10.53 0.93 -13.49
C TYR A 88 11.82 1.56 -12.98
N THR A 89 12.57 0.82 -12.18
CA THR A 89 13.83 1.33 -11.62
C THR A 89 14.84 1.71 -12.69
N VAL A 90 15.01 0.85 -13.71
CA VAL A 90 15.98 1.10 -14.78
C VAL A 90 15.44 2.11 -15.79
N ALA A 91 14.20 1.95 -16.26
CA ALA A 91 13.64 2.81 -17.31
C ALA A 91 13.55 4.27 -16.86
N ILE A 92 13.04 4.53 -15.65
CA ILE A 92 12.95 5.89 -15.13
C ILE A 92 14.35 6.49 -14.94
N SER A 93 15.30 5.74 -14.41
CA SER A 93 16.68 6.23 -14.22
C SER A 93 17.33 6.60 -15.54
N LEU A 94 17.13 5.80 -16.61
CA LEU A 94 17.63 6.11 -17.94
C LEU A 94 16.98 7.37 -18.54
N VAL A 95 15.66 7.51 -18.38
CA VAL A 95 14.94 8.71 -18.86
C VAL A 95 15.43 9.94 -18.10
N MET A 96 15.53 9.90 -16.78
CA MET A 96 15.97 11.04 -15.97
C MET A 96 17.42 11.42 -16.26
N GLN A 97 18.27 10.43 -16.54
CA GLN A 97 19.64 10.68 -17.00
C GLN A 97 19.66 11.37 -18.37
N SER A 98 18.85 10.95 -19.33
CA SER A 98 18.81 11.52 -20.69
C SER A 98 18.37 12.99 -20.72
N VAL A 99 17.57 13.42 -19.74
CA VAL A 99 17.13 14.82 -19.61
C VAL A 99 17.99 15.64 -18.62
N ASN A 100 19.15 15.12 -18.21
CA ASN A 100 20.09 15.74 -17.25
C ASN A 100 19.45 16.10 -15.88
N VAL A 101 18.39 15.41 -15.51
CA VAL A 101 17.71 15.57 -14.22
C VAL A 101 18.13 14.40 -13.31
N TYR A 102 19.39 14.36 -12.96
CA TYR A 102 20.00 13.22 -12.29
C TYR A 102 20.60 13.58 -10.93
N HIS A 103 20.42 12.74 -9.94
CA HIS A 103 20.84 13.00 -8.56
C HIS A 103 22.22 12.42 -8.18
N VAL A 104 22.87 11.64 -9.03
CA VAL A 104 24.15 11.04 -8.66
C VAL A 104 25.27 12.06 -8.74
N LYS A 105 25.74 12.50 -7.59
CA LYS A 105 27.03 13.19 -7.49
C LYS A 105 28.15 12.19 -7.76
N SER A 106 29.22 12.62 -8.42
CA SER A 106 30.32 11.78 -8.93
C SER A 106 31.07 10.92 -7.89
N GLY A 107 30.82 11.10 -6.59
CA GLY A 107 31.43 10.30 -5.51
C GLY A 107 30.61 9.08 -5.03
N ASP A 108 29.31 9.02 -5.36
CA ASP A 108 28.39 8.01 -4.82
C ASP A 108 28.01 6.91 -5.83
N THR A 109 28.69 6.84 -6.97
CA THR A 109 28.19 6.20 -8.20
C THR A 109 27.95 4.69 -8.05
N ILE A 110 28.84 3.97 -7.36
CA ILE A 110 28.74 2.50 -7.26
C ILE A 110 27.55 2.07 -6.40
N PHE A 111 27.40 2.64 -5.21
CA PHE A 111 26.32 2.26 -4.29
C PHE A 111 24.93 2.59 -4.87
N LYS A 112 24.76 3.78 -5.45
CA LYS A 112 23.49 4.16 -6.10
C LYS A 112 23.20 3.32 -7.34
N THR A 113 24.20 2.99 -8.14
CA THR A 113 24.04 2.08 -9.28
C THR A 113 23.56 0.70 -8.81
N VAL A 114 24.13 0.17 -7.73
CA VAL A 114 23.68 -1.09 -7.14
C VAL A 114 22.22 -1.01 -6.68
N GLN A 115 21.78 0.09 -6.09
CA GLN A 115 20.37 0.27 -5.70
C GLN A 115 19.40 0.17 -6.88
N TYR A 116 19.77 0.67 -8.05
CA TYR A 116 18.92 0.56 -9.25
C TYR A 116 18.84 -0.86 -9.81
N PHE A 117 19.92 -1.64 -9.70
CA PHE A 117 19.94 -3.03 -10.19
C PHE A 117 19.38 -4.03 -9.17
N PHE A 118 19.38 -3.68 -7.88
CA PHE A 118 18.85 -4.53 -6.80
C PHE A 118 17.78 -3.81 -5.97
N PRO A 119 16.68 -3.34 -6.60
CA PRO A 119 15.70 -2.45 -5.97
C PRO A 119 14.99 -3.09 -4.76
N ILE A 120 14.88 -4.42 -4.73
CA ILE A 120 14.24 -5.15 -3.63
C ILE A 120 15.21 -5.28 -2.44
N ALA A 121 16.47 -5.62 -2.72
CA ALA A 121 17.48 -5.78 -1.66
C ALA A 121 17.92 -4.46 -1.04
N SER A 122 17.83 -3.35 -1.80
CA SER A 122 18.20 -2.00 -1.36
C SER A 122 17.02 -1.19 -0.81
N GLU A 123 15.84 -1.80 -0.71
CA GLU A 123 14.59 -1.13 -0.28
C GLU A 123 14.29 0.17 -1.07
N HIS A 124 14.62 0.20 -2.36
CA HIS A 124 14.30 1.31 -3.24
C HIS A 124 12.81 1.69 -3.14
N TYR A 125 11.97 0.65 -3.02
CA TYR A 125 10.54 0.74 -2.77
C TYR A 125 10.18 -0.13 -1.55
N TRP A 126 10.16 0.45 -0.37
CA TRP A 126 9.92 -0.28 0.88
C TRP A 126 8.66 -1.17 0.85
N PHE A 127 7.56 -0.65 0.28
CA PHE A 127 6.30 -1.42 0.17
C PHE A 127 6.46 -2.61 -0.77
N ALA A 128 7.08 -2.41 -1.94
CA ALA A 128 7.30 -3.47 -2.92
C ALA A 128 8.20 -4.57 -2.35
N THR A 129 9.27 -4.20 -1.63
CA THR A 129 10.16 -5.14 -0.92
C THR A 129 9.36 -5.97 0.09
N SER A 130 8.63 -5.32 0.99
CA SER A 130 7.79 -5.99 1.99
C SER A 130 6.72 -6.88 1.36
N TYR A 131 6.13 -6.44 0.24
CA TYR A 131 5.13 -7.19 -0.51
C TYR A 131 5.70 -8.45 -1.17
N VAL A 132 6.86 -8.34 -1.83
CA VAL A 132 7.56 -9.49 -2.44
C VAL A 132 7.94 -10.51 -1.37
N MET A 133 8.48 -10.05 -0.24
CA MET A 133 8.82 -10.93 0.87
C MET A 133 7.56 -11.62 1.45
N MET A 134 6.48 -10.88 1.67
CA MET A 134 5.21 -11.46 2.11
C MET A 134 4.68 -12.51 1.11
N TYR A 135 4.83 -12.27 -0.20
CA TYR A 135 4.42 -13.26 -1.21
C TYR A 135 5.29 -14.52 -1.14
N ILE A 136 6.61 -14.39 -0.94
CA ILE A 136 7.52 -15.53 -0.73
C ILE A 136 7.11 -16.35 0.50
N PHE A 137 6.72 -15.69 1.59
CA PHE A 137 6.24 -16.37 2.81
C PHE A 137 4.82 -16.95 2.69
N SER A 138 4.05 -16.55 1.67
CA SER A 138 2.64 -16.96 1.55
C SER A 138 2.39 -18.48 1.56
N PRO A 139 3.25 -19.36 0.98
CA PRO A 139 3.05 -20.81 1.07
C PRO A 139 3.10 -21.33 2.51
N VAL A 140 4.07 -20.85 3.29
CA VAL A 140 4.23 -21.23 4.71
C VAL A 140 3.05 -20.74 5.52
N LEU A 141 2.64 -19.48 5.32
CA LEU A 141 1.49 -18.89 5.99
C LEU A 141 0.19 -19.64 5.65
N ASN A 142 -0.01 -20.00 4.37
CA ASN A 142 -1.19 -20.73 3.94
C ASN A 142 -1.26 -22.12 4.57
N LYS A 143 -0.13 -22.83 4.64
CA LYS A 143 -0.06 -24.10 5.36
C LYS A 143 -0.34 -23.92 6.84
N GLY A 144 0.27 -22.93 7.50
CA GLY A 144 -0.02 -22.60 8.90
C GLY A 144 -1.51 -22.31 9.11
N VAL A 145 -2.12 -21.50 8.26
CA VAL A 145 -3.56 -21.18 8.31
C VAL A 145 -4.42 -22.44 8.10
N GLN A 146 -4.03 -23.37 7.23
CA GLN A 146 -4.75 -24.62 6.99
C GLN A 146 -4.74 -25.55 8.22
N TYR A 147 -3.57 -25.77 8.81
CA TYR A 147 -3.37 -26.71 9.92
C TYR A 147 -3.84 -26.18 11.28
N LEU A 148 -3.73 -24.87 11.52
CA LEU A 148 -4.17 -24.28 12.77
C LEU A 148 -5.70 -24.32 12.91
N SER A 149 -6.17 -24.74 14.07
CA SER A 149 -7.58 -24.62 14.45
C SER A 149 -8.00 -23.13 14.53
N ARG A 150 -9.32 -22.89 14.45
CA ARG A 150 -9.86 -21.53 14.57
C ARG A 150 -9.39 -20.80 15.82
N LYS A 151 -9.32 -21.53 16.96
CA LYS A 151 -8.88 -20.97 18.25
C LYS A 151 -7.39 -20.65 18.25
N GLN A 152 -6.56 -21.57 17.75
CA GLN A 152 -5.11 -21.36 17.66
C GLN A 152 -4.77 -20.17 16.76
N LEU A 153 -5.34 -20.11 15.55
CA LEU A 153 -5.10 -19.01 14.63
C LEU A 153 -5.56 -17.66 15.22
N LYS A 154 -6.73 -17.64 15.90
CA LYS A 154 -7.21 -16.43 16.59
C LYS A 154 -6.24 -15.99 17.69
N VAL A 155 -5.74 -16.92 18.52
CA VAL A 155 -4.79 -16.60 19.61
C VAL A 155 -3.48 -16.09 19.02
N THR A 156 -2.96 -16.71 17.95
CA THR A 156 -1.75 -16.23 17.25
C THR A 156 -1.94 -14.80 16.77
N ILE A 157 -3.05 -14.50 16.07
CA ILE A 157 -3.34 -13.14 15.59
C ILE A 157 -3.44 -12.15 16.76
N LEU A 158 -4.14 -12.50 17.83
CA LEU A 158 -4.27 -11.62 18.99
C LEU A 158 -2.94 -11.38 19.69
N GLY A 159 -2.06 -12.39 19.80
CA GLY A 159 -0.70 -12.24 20.32
C GLY A 159 0.15 -11.29 19.49
N LEU A 160 0.10 -11.42 18.16
CA LEU A 160 0.80 -10.51 17.25
C LEU A 160 0.24 -9.08 17.34
N LEU A 161 -1.09 -8.93 17.39
CA LEU A 161 -1.73 -7.63 17.55
C LEU A 161 -1.45 -6.99 18.91
N LEU A 162 -1.38 -7.77 19.97
CA LEU A 162 -0.98 -7.26 21.28
C LEU A 162 0.40 -6.63 21.21
N TRP A 163 1.35 -7.31 20.55
CA TRP A 163 2.75 -6.87 20.48
C TRP A 163 2.96 -5.72 19.49
N PHE A 164 2.53 -5.88 18.23
CA PHE A 164 2.85 -4.92 17.16
C PHE A 164 1.86 -3.76 17.05
N CYS A 165 0.66 -3.88 17.64
CA CYS A 165 -0.40 -2.89 17.49
C CYS A 165 -0.81 -2.29 18.84
N PHE A 166 -1.27 -3.11 19.81
CA PHE A 166 -1.82 -2.62 21.06
C PHE A 166 -0.74 -1.96 21.94
N ILE A 167 0.36 -2.66 22.23
CA ILE A 167 1.45 -2.11 23.05
C ILE A 167 1.97 -0.82 22.40
N LYS A 168 2.22 -0.82 21.11
CA LYS A 168 2.66 0.35 20.34
C LYS A 168 1.70 1.54 20.47
N SER A 169 0.40 1.29 20.47
CA SER A 169 -0.61 2.35 20.52
C SER A 169 -0.74 3.01 21.89
N PHE A 170 -0.47 2.28 22.98
CA PHE A 170 -0.75 2.76 24.34
C PHE A 170 0.49 2.93 25.24
N ILE A 171 1.60 2.29 24.91
CA ILE A 171 2.81 2.33 25.73
C ILE A 171 3.91 3.05 24.91
N PRO A 172 4.51 4.13 25.45
CA PRO A 172 5.51 4.92 24.73
C PRO A 172 6.87 4.22 24.72
N VAL A 173 6.92 3.04 24.06
CA VAL A 173 8.13 2.23 23.91
C VAL A 173 8.44 2.07 22.43
N ASN A 174 9.65 2.40 22.05
CA ASN A 174 10.16 2.11 20.71
C ASN A 174 10.80 0.73 20.72
N PHE A 175 10.14 -0.23 20.09
CA PHE A 175 10.72 -1.54 19.88
C PHE A 175 11.73 -1.47 18.74
N PRO A 176 12.95 -2.02 18.88
CA PRO A 176 13.94 -2.02 17.79
C PRO A 176 13.48 -2.75 16.53
N THR A 177 12.45 -3.58 16.67
CA THR A 177 11.87 -4.36 15.57
C THR A 177 10.55 -3.78 15.05
N ASP A 178 10.11 -2.63 15.56
CA ASP A 178 8.91 -1.94 15.11
C ASP A 178 9.30 -0.89 14.05
N ASP A 179 9.03 -1.18 12.82
CA ASP A 179 9.26 -0.29 11.69
C ASP A 179 8.00 0.59 11.44
N PHE A 180 7.27 0.97 12.48
CA PHE A 180 6.05 1.80 12.41
C PHE A 180 4.96 1.23 11.49
N GLY A 181 5.00 -0.08 11.25
CA GLY A 181 4.14 -0.76 10.30
C GLY A 181 4.64 -0.74 8.84
N TYR A 182 5.84 -0.21 8.58
CA TYR A 182 6.43 -0.16 7.24
C TYR A 182 7.15 -1.45 6.80
N GLY A 183 7.17 -2.48 7.63
CA GLY A 183 7.96 -3.68 7.37
C GLY A 183 7.15 -4.95 7.16
N LEU A 184 7.87 -6.01 6.75
CA LEU A 184 7.34 -7.36 6.54
C LEU A 184 6.54 -7.88 7.73
N LYS A 185 6.98 -7.62 8.96
CA LYS A 185 6.35 -8.14 10.19
C LYS A 185 4.88 -7.73 10.29
N TRP A 186 4.59 -6.45 10.02
CA TRP A 186 3.23 -5.93 10.00
C TRP A 186 2.41 -6.51 8.84
N PHE A 187 3.03 -6.66 7.67
CA PHE A 187 2.37 -7.29 6.51
C PHE A 187 1.97 -8.73 6.79
N LEU A 188 2.80 -9.50 7.50
CA LEU A 188 2.45 -10.86 7.92
C LEU A 188 1.28 -10.88 8.91
N CYS A 189 1.20 -9.91 9.86
CA CYS A 189 0.06 -9.75 10.75
C CYS A 189 -1.23 -9.49 9.97
N LEU A 190 -1.21 -8.52 9.04
CA LEU A 190 -2.35 -8.18 8.19
C LEU A 190 -2.77 -9.36 7.29
N TYR A 191 -1.78 -10.09 6.76
CA TYR A 191 -2.02 -11.30 5.97
C TYR A 191 -2.79 -12.35 6.76
N LEU A 192 -2.37 -12.64 8.00
CA LEU A 192 -3.03 -13.63 8.86
C LEU A 192 -4.44 -13.18 9.24
N ILE A 193 -4.66 -11.89 9.51
CA ILE A 193 -6.00 -11.32 9.74
C ILE A 193 -6.89 -11.55 8.53
N ALA A 194 -6.41 -11.20 7.33
CA ALA A 194 -7.15 -11.35 6.10
C ALA A 194 -7.45 -12.82 5.76
N ALA A 195 -6.47 -13.71 5.98
CA ALA A 195 -6.62 -15.16 5.82
C ALA A 195 -7.65 -15.74 6.80
N TYR A 196 -7.64 -15.29 8.06
CA TYR A 196 -8.63 -15.67 9.07
C TYR A 196 -10.04 -15.23 8.67
N ILE A 197 -10.18 -13.98 8.21
CA ILE A 197 -11.45 -13.46 7.70
C ILE A 197 -11.94 -14.31 6.52
N ARG A 198 -11.04 -14.67 5.59
CA ARG A 198 -11.37 -15.46 4.42
C ARG A 198 -11.75 -16.89 4.76
N LYS A 199 -10.95 -17.56 5.60
CA LYS A 199 -11.15 -19.00 5.95
C LYS A 199 -12.45 -19.22 6.71
N TYR A 200 -12.79 -18.33 7.64
CA TYR A 200 -13.92 -18.51 8.56
C TYR A 200 -15.11 -17.59 8.29
N ASP A 201 -15.10 -16.88 7.18
CA ASP A 201 -16.10 -15.87 6.79
C ASP A 201 -16.44 -14.90 7.96
N VAL A 202 -15.38 -14.49 8.70
CA VAL A 202 -15.57 -13.65 9.86
C VAL A 202 -16.10 -12.29 9.43
N LYS A 203 -17.21 -11.90 10.05
CA LYS A 203 -17.79 -10.56 9.91
C LYS A 203 -17.31 -9.72 11.07
N ILE A 204 -16.28 -8.88 10.84
CA ILE A 204 -15.76 -7.96 11.87
C ILE A 204 -16.87 -7.01 12.29
N VAL A 205 -17.59 -6.49 11.30
CA VAL A 205 -18.79 -5.66 11.48
C VAL A 205 -19.85 -6.17 10.51
N THR A 206 -21.10 -6.20 10.95
CA THR A 206 -22.22 -6.64 10.12
C THR A 206 -22.88 -5.47 9.40
N GLY A 207 -22.90 -5.51 8.05
CA GLY A 207 -23.55 -4.52 7.21
C GLY A 207 -22.65 -3.37 6.76
N ALA A 208 -22.99 -2.80 5.60
CA ALA A 208 -22.21 -1.73 4.98
C ALA A 208 -22.19 -0.45 5.82
N GLY A 209 -23.33 -0.05 6.39
CA GLY A 209 -23.44 1.18 7.19
C GLY A 209 -22.57 1.15 8.45
N ARG A 210 -22.58 0.02 9.19
CA ARG A 210 -21.70 -0.12 10.38
C ARG A 210 -20.23 -0.20 10.00
N SER A 211 -19.90 -0.80 8.86
CA SER A 211 -18.53 -0.85 8.36
C SER A 211 -18.04 0.54 7.97
N ALA A 212 -18.87 1.34 7.31
CA ALA A 212 -18.58 2.74 7.02
C ALA A 212 -18.42 3.56 8.32
N LEU A 213 -19.30 3.34 9.30
CA LEU A 213 -19.21 4.02 10.60
C LEU A 213 -17.89 3.69 11.31
N LEU A 214 -17.47 2.41 11.31
CA LEU A 214 -16.18 2.01 11.88
C LEU A 214 -15.02 2.75 11.21
N TYR A 215 -15.03 2.84 9.88
CA TYR A 215 -14.01 3.58 9.12
C TYR A 215 -14.00 5.07 9.51
N VAL A 216 -15.16 5.72 9.43
CA VAL A 216 -15.28 7.17 9.70
C VAL A 216 -14.91 7.50 11.15
N VAL A 217 -15.38 6.72 12.12
CA VAL A 217 -15.06 6.93 13.53
C VAL A 217 -13.57 6.71 13.81
N SER A 218 -12.97 5.64 13.29
CA SER A 218 -11.54 5.39 13.49
C SER A 218 -10.68 6.50 12.90
N CYS A 219 -10.93 6.90 11.66
CA CYS A 219 -10.19 7.99 10.99
C CYS A 219 -10.46 9.35 11.64
N GLY A 220 -11.70 9.62 12.03
CA GLY A 220 -12.06 10.83 12.78
C GLY A 220 -11.36 10.91 14.14
N LEU A 221 -11.20 9.79 14.84
CA LEU A 221 -10.44 9.74 16.10
C LEU A 221 -8.94 9.96 15.86
N ILE A 222 -8.34 9.44 14.77
CA ILE A 222 -6.96 9.76 14.39
C ILE A 222 -6.81 11.28 14.26
N PHE A 223 -7.68 11.92 13.48
CA PHE A 223 -7.66 13.36 13.28
C PHE A 223 -7.79 14.15 14.58
N VAL A 224 -8.78 13.82 15.42
CA VAL A 224 -8.98 14.48 16.72
C VAL A 224 -7.76 14.28 17.62
N MET A 225 -7.18 13.09 17.69
CA MET A 225 -5.96 12.83 18.44
C MET A 225 -4.79 13.68 17.94
N THR A 226 -4.61 13.79 16.62
CA THR A 226 -3.54 14.62 16.04
C THR A 226 -3.65 16.08 16.49
N ILE A 227 -4.86 16.67 16.42
CA ILE A 227 -5.09 18.05 16.88
C ILE A 227 -4.86 18.19 18.38
N VAL A 228 -5.49 17.33 19.18
CA VAL A 228 -5.42 17.42 20.65
C VAL A 228 -3.97 17.23 21.14
N LEU A 229 -3.23 16.27 20.58
CA LEU A 229 -1.84 16.02 20.95
C LEU A 229 -0.91 17.15 20.52
N GLN A 230 -1.14 17.77 19.35
CA GLN A 230 -0.42 18.97 18.94
C GLN A 230 -0.68 20.15 19.92
N MET A 231 -1.94 20.38 20.30
CA MET A 231 -2.28 21.44 21.28
C MET A 231 -1.64 21.19 22.65
N ILE A 232 -1.66 19.95 23.14
CA ILE A 232 -1.03 19.58 24.40
C ILE A 232 0.49 19.73 24.31
N ASN A 233 1.09 19.30 23.20
CA ASN A 233 2.53 19.45 22.99
C ASN A 233 2.95 20.92 22.93
N ALA A 234 2.20 21.75 22.19
CA ALA A 234 2.46 23.18 22.10
C ALA A 234 2.43 23.89 23.47
N ARG A 235 1.58 23.40 24.41
CA ARG A 235 1.46 24.00 25.74
C ARG A 235 2.44 23.44 26.78
N TYR A 236 2.72 22.14 26.72
CA TYR A 236 3.42 21.42 27.79
C TYR A 236 4.73 20.76 27.33
N GLY A 237 5.04 20.70 26.03
CA GLY A 237 6.23 20.03 25.48
C GLY A 237 6.21 18.51 25.72
N ARG A 238 5.03 17.89 25.78
CA ARG A 238 4.87 16.47 26.12
C ARG A 238 4.03 15.73 25.07
N PHE A 239 4.03 14.39 25.15
CA PHE A 239 3.24 13.49 24.30
C PHE A 239 3.66 13.44 22.82
N GLU A 240 4.89 13.80 22.49
CA GLU A 240 5.45 13.72 21.14
C GLU A 240 5.32 12.28 20.56
N TYR A 241 5.66 11.27 21.36
CA TYR A 241 5.50 9.88 20.96
C TYR A 241 4.08 9.57 20.44
N TYR A 242 3.06 9.95 21.20
CA TYR A 242 1.67 9.66 20.81
C TYR A 242 1.24 10.45 19.58
N PHE A 243 1.77 11.65 19.38
CA PHE A 243 1.54 12.41 18.17
C PHE A 243 2.09 11.66 16.94
N THR A 244 3.32 11.16 17.00
CA THR A 244 3.92 10.41 15.88
C THR A 244 3.20 9.10 15.60
N VAL A 245 2.69 8.42 16.63
CA VAL A 245 1.96 7.16 16.49
C VAL A 245 0.67 7.31 15.68
N THR A 246 0.03 8.48 15.66
CA THR A 246 -1.21 8.69 14.88
C THR A 246 -1.03 8.47 13.38
N SER A 247 0.18 8.65 12.85
CA SER A 247 0.53 8.44 11.44
C SER A 247 1.13 7.05 11.13
N HIS A 248 1.22 6.13 12.11
CA HIS A 248 1.80 4.81 11.91
C HIS A 248 0.77 3.80 11.39
N TYR A 249 1.18 2.94 10.44
CA TYR A 249 0.29 1.91 9.86
C TYR A 249 -0.16 0.86 10.88
N ASN A 250 0.66 0.57 11.89
CA ASN A 250 0.31 -0.37 12.96
C ASN A 250 -0.39 0.28 14.16
N PHE A 251 -0.80 1.54 14.07
CA PHE A 251 -1.66 2.17 15.06
C PHE A 251 -3.04 1.52 15.07
N ILE A 252 -3.60 1.30 16.27
CA ILE A 252 -4.86 0.56 16.42
C ILE A 252 -6.03 1.19 15.66
N LEU A 253 -6.11 2.51 15.61
CA LEU A 253 -7.15 3.21 14.86
C LEU A 253 -6.92 3.13 13.35
N CYS A 254 -5.68 3.09 12.88
CA CYS A 254 -5.37 2.84 11.48
C CYS A 254 -5.78 1.41 11.07
N LEU A 255 -5.50 0.42 11.91
CA LEU A 255 -5.95 -0.96 11.68
C LEU A 255 -7.47 -1.07 11.65
N THR A 256 -8.17 -0.50 12.66
CA THR A 256 -9.64 -0.59 12.73
C THR A 256 -10.32 0.17 11.59
N GLY A 257 -9.77 1.32 11.18
CA GLY A 257 -10.21 2.04 9.99
C GLY A 257 -10.03 1.23 8.70
N ALA A 258 -8.88 0.58 8.53
CA ALA A 258 -8.62 -0.29 7.39
C ALA A 258 -9.58 -1.50 7.35
N LEU A 259 -9.85 -2.12 8.49
CA LEU A 259 -10.83 -3.19 8.62
C LEU A 259 -12.25 -2.71 8.34
N GLY A 260 -12.56 -1.47 8.73
CA GLY A 260 -13.84 -0.81 8.44
C GLY A 260 -14.07 -0.67 6.93
N VAL A 261 -13.16 -0.01 6.21
CA VAL A 261 -13.30 0.19 4.76
C VAL A 261 -13.20 -1.13 3.98
N PHE A 262 -12.33 -2.05 4.38
CA PHE A 262 -12.25 -3.39 3.80
C PHE A 262 -13.59 -4.15 3.94
N SER A 263 -14.20 -4.12 5.15
CA SER A 263 -15.50 -4.73 5.40
C SER A 263 -16.62 -4.05 4.62
N LEU A 264 -16.60 -2.72 4.50
CA LEU A 264 -17.54 -1.96 3.68
C LEU A 264 -17.56 -2.49 2.26
N PHE A 265 -16.39 -2.61 1.62
CA PHE A 265 -16.31 -3.10 0.24
C PHE A 265 -16.65 -4.59 0.10
N ARG A 266 -16.51 -5.42 1.15
CA ARG A 266 -17.08 -6.78 1.15
C ARG A 266 -18.60 -6.80 1.04
N TYR A 267 -19.29 -5.82 1.60
CA TYR A 267 -20.76 -5.71 1.52
C TYR A 267 -21.25 -4.98 0.27
N LEU A 268 -20.43 -4.10 -0.32
CA LEU A 268 -20.78 -3.38 -1.52
C LEU A 268 -20.85 -4.34 -2.72
N LYS A 269 -22.01 -4.33 -3.39
CA LYS A 269 -22.21 -5.06 -4.64
C LYS A 269 -22.17 -4.06 -5.80
N ILE A 270 -21.04 -4.01 -6.49
CA ILE A 270 -20.91 -3.22 -7.72
C ILE A 270 -21.59 -3.99 -8.83
N ARG A 271 -22.66 -3.41 -9.41
CA ARG A 271 -23.37 -3.99 -10.55
C ARG A 271 -22.43 -4.12 -11.75
N GLU A 272 -22.60 -5.20 -12.52
CA GLU A 272 -21.90 -5.33 -13.80
C GLU A 272 -22.28 -4.17 -14.72
N GLY A 273 -21.27 -3.57 -15.38
CA GLY A 273 -21.43 -2.42 -16.24
C GLY A 273 -20.16 -1.55 -16.29
N PHE A 274 -20.31 -0.31 -16.63
CA PHE A 274 -19.19 0.62 -16.85
C PHE A 274 -18.22 0.67 -15.67
N TRP A 275 -18.70 0.94 -14.46
CA TRP A 275 -17.84 1.10 -13.27
C TRP A 275 -17.12 -0.20 -12.87
N ALA A 276 -17.77 -1.35 -13.02
CA ALA A 276 -17.15 -2.64 -12.76
C ALA A 276 -16.02 -2.93 -13.78
N ASN A 277 -16.24 -2.54 -15.04
CA ASN A 277 -15.23 -2.70 -16.09
C ASN A 277 -14.06 -1.74 -15.87
N VAL A 278 -14.33 -0.47 -15.57
CA VAL A 278 -13.28 0.51 -15.23
C VAL A 278 -12.43 -0.01 -14.06
N ALA A 279 -13.05 -0.45 -12.96
CA ALA A 279 -12.32 -0.97 -11.82
C ALA A 279 -11.40 -2.15 -12.20
N ARG A 280 -11.92 -3.10 -13.00
CA ARG A 280 -11.14 -4.28 -13.43
C ARG A 280 -10.02 -3.94 -14.40
N THR A 281 -10.16 -2.89 -15.21
CA THR A 281 -9.15 -2.44 -16.16
C THR A 281 -8.06 -1.62 -15.46
N VAL A 282 -8.45 -0.73 -14.54
CA VAL A 282 -7.53 0.20 -13.88
C VAL A 282 -6.78 -0.45 -12.72
N ALA A 283 -7.46 -1.28 -11.91
CA ALA A 283 -6.84 -1.84 -10.71
C ALA A 283 -5.55 -2.64 -10.94
N PRO A 284 -5.38 -3.43 -12.02
CA PRO A 284 -4.11 -4.10 -12.32
C PRO A 284 -2.95 -3.13 -12.57
N LEU A 285 -3.23 -1.91 -13.02
CA LEU A 285 -2.24 -0.89 -13.37
C LEU A 285 -1.84 -0.02 -12.18
N THR A 286 -2.55 -0.11 -11.05
CA THR A 286 -2.33 0.76 -9.89
C THR A 286 -0.98 0.52 -9.20
N PHE A 287 -0.40 -0.67 -9.29
CA PHE A 287 0.94 -0.92 -8.75
C PHE A 287 2.01 -0.14 -9.52
N GLY A 288 1.85 0.00 -10.84
CA GLY A 288 2.70 0.87 -11.65
C GLY A 288 2.60 2.35 -11.28
N VAL A 289 1.42 2.83 -10.84
CA VAL A 289 1.28 4.20 -10.29
C VAL A 289 2.20 4.37 -9.09
N TYR A 290 2.22 3.39 -8.15
CA TYR A 290 3.12 3.42 -7.01
C TYR A 290 4.59 3.45 -7.44
N LEU A 291 4.99 2.52 -8.32
CA LEU A 291 6.38 2.43 -8.80
C LEU A 291 6.84 3.69 -9.55
N PHE A 292 5.92 4.37 -10.23
CA PHE A 292 6.21 5.61 -10.93
C PHE A 292 6.47 6.76 -9.95
N HIS A 293 5.50 7.13 -9.11
CA HIS A 293 5.61 8.36 -8.32
C HIS A 293 6.54 8.22 -7.10
N GLU A 294 6.78 7.01 -6.61
CA GLU A 294 7.70 6.71 -5.51
C GLU A 294 9.12 6.33 -5.96
N HIS A 295 9.41 6.40 -7.26
CA HIS A 295 10.76 6.22 -7.73
C HIS A 295 11.71 7.28 -7.13
N LEU A 296 12.94 6.87 -6.74
CA LEU A 296 13.91 7.77 -6.09
C LEU A 296 14.15 9.09 -6.82
N GLU A 297 14.11 9.06 -8.16
CA GLU A 297 14.30 10.25 -8.98
C GLU A 297 13.02 11.09 -9.17
N ILE A 298 11.85 10.56 -8.84
CA ILE A 298 10.56 11.23 -9.07
C ILE A 298 9.93 11.69 -7.76
N ARG A 299 9.97 10.88 -6.68
CA ARG A 299 9.20 11.10 -5.46
C ARG A 299 9.35 12.48 -4.82
N THR A 300 10.55 13.10 -4.92
CA THR A 300 10.81 14.44 -4.38
C THR A 300 10.59 15.56 -5.39
N ARG A 301 10.32 15.23 -6.66
CA ARG A 301 10.25 16.20 -7.76
C ARG A 301 8.86 16.37 -8.34
N TRP A 302 8.03 15.34 -8.26
CA TRP A 302 6.74 15.41 -8.93
C TRP A 302 5.83 16.51 -8.39
N LEU A 303 5.91 16.83 -7.09
CA LEU A 303 5.17 17.96 -6.54
C LEU A 303 5.67 19.28 -7.13
N PHE A 304 6.99 19.47 -7.25
CA PHE A 304 7.57 20.62 -7.91
C PHE A 304 7.10 20.78 -9.37
N TRP A 305 6.95 19.66 -10.11
CA TRP A 305 6.37 19.71 -11.45
C TRP A 305 4.91 20.16 -11.43
N MET A 306 4.13 19.70 -10.46
CA MET A 306 2.74 20.16 -10.30
C MET A 306 2.67 21.64 -9.93
N GLU A 307 3.56 22.10 -9.06
CA GLU A 307 3.69 23.53 -8.76
C GLU A 307 4.08 24.38 -9.99
N SER A 308 4.88 23.84 -10.88
CA SER A 308 5.24 24.53 -12.13
C SER A 308 4.07 24.67 -13.10
N ILE A 309 3.09 23.74 -13.03
CA ILE A 309 1.90 23.73 -13.89
C ILE A 309 0.74 24.51 -13.25
N PHE A 310 0.48 24.31 -11.94
CA PHE A 310 -0.71 24.83 -11.25
C PHE A 310 -0.43 26.00 -10.31
N GLY A 311 0.85 26.40 -10.17
CA GLY A 311 1.30 27.37 -9.16
C GLY A 311 1.69 26.70 -7.85
N LYS A 312 2.26 27.50 -6.93
CA LYS A 312 2.69 27.03 -5.61
C LYS A 312 1.50 26.45 -4.80
N VAL A 313 1.80 25.45 -3.97
CA VAL A 313 0.79 24.90 -3.04
C VAL A 313 0.19 26.02 -2.19
N PRO A 314 -1.14 26.24 -2.25
CA PRO A 314 -1.77 27.30 -1.46
C PRO A 314 -1.73 26.99 0.04
N THR A 315 -1.21 27.92 0.83
CA THR A 315 -1.05 27.78 2.29
C THR A 315 -2.11 28.53 3.10
N ALA A 316 -2.81 29.50 2.49
CA ALA A 316 -3.76 30.37 3.17
C ALA A 316 -5.24 30.09 2.76
N ASN A 317 -5.48 29.55 1.57
CA ASN A 317 -6.83 29.33 1.04
C ASN A 317 -7.11 27.84 0.89
N VAL A 318 -8.01 27.32 1.72
CA VAL A 318 -8.40 25.90 1.73
C VAL A 318 -9.02 25.45 0.39
N GLY A 319 -9.87 26.26 -0.23
CA GLY A 319 -10.49 25.93 -1.52
C GLY A 319 -9.43 25.77 -2.62
N ALA A 320 -8.51 26.72 -2.73
CA ALA A 320 -7.41 26.66 -3.69
C ALA A 320 -6.49 25.44 -3.41
N PHE A 321 -6.18 25.16 -2.13
CA PHE A 321 -5.43 23.99 -1.72
C PHE A 321 -6.12 22.69 -2.16
N LEU A 322 -7.41 22.52 -1.95
CA LEU A 322 -8.16 21.34 -2.36
C LEU A 322 -8.15 21.16 -3.89
N VAL A 323 -8.31 22.26 -4.64
CA VAL A 323 -8.23 22.20 -6.12
C VAL A 323 -6.81 21.77 -6.57
N HIS A 324 -5.76 22.37 -6.01
CA HIS A 324 -4.38 22.02 -6.34
C HIS A 324 -4.08 20.55 -6.00
N LEU A 325 -4.51 20.06 -4.83
CA LEU A 325 -4.39 18.65 -4.43
C LEU A 325 -5.09 17.73 -5.43
N LEU A 326 -6.37 18.00 -5.73
CA LEU A 326 -7.16 17.15 -6.64
C LEU A 326 -6.56 17.09 -8.05
N LEU A 327 -6.14 18.23 -8.60
CA LEU A 327 -5.51 18.28 -9.92
C LEU A 327 -4.16 17.55 -9.93
N SER A 328 -3.32 17.80 -8.93
CA SER A 328 -2.00 17.15 -8.83
C SER A 328 -2.12 15.63 -8.70
N VAL A 329 -2.99 15.16 -7.81
CA VAL A 329 -3.25 13.73 -7.61
C VAL A 329 -3.82 13.10 -8.89
N ALA A 330 -4.76 13.76 -9.57
CA ALA A 330 -5.34 13.26 -10.80
C ALA A 330 -4.29 13.12 -11.92
N VAL A 331 -3.43 14.14 -12.09
CA VAL A 331 -2.35 14.10 -13.11
C VAL A 331 -1.38 12.97 -12.83
N ILE A 332 -0.89 12.84 -11.60
CA ILE A 332 0.08 11.78 -11.23
C ILE A 332 -0.54 10.39 -11.35
N PHE A 333 -1.78 10.23 -10.89
CA PHE A 333 -2.48 8.95 -11.00
C PHE A 333 -2.70 8.54 -12.46
N LEU A 334 -3.20 9.46 -13.30
CA LEU A 334 -3.45 9.18 -14.72
C LEU A 334 -2.15 8.95 -15.49
N ALA A 335 -1.10 9.73 -15.21
CA ALA A 335 0.23 9.51 -15.80
C ALA A 335 0.77 8.13 -15.43
N GLY A 336 0.69 7.72 -14.16
CA GLY A 336 1.11 6.41 -13.72
C GLY A 336 0.31 5.27 -14.37
N ILE A 337 -1.02 5.40 -14.49
CA ILE A 337 -1.86 4.43 -15.21
C ILE A 337 -1.46 4.33 -16.68
N PHE A 338 -1.22 5.45 -17.34
CA PHE A 338 -0.81 5.49 -18.77
C PHE A 338 0.56 4.82 -18.98
N ILE A 339 1.53 5.15 -18.12
CA ILE A 339 2.87 4.54 -18.18
C ILE A 339 2.79 3.03 -17.95
N ASP A 340 2.00 2.59 -16.96
CA ASP A 340 1.86 1.17 -16.67
C ASP A 340 1.09 0.41 -17.76
N TRP A 341 0.15 1.06 -18.40
CA TRP A 341 -0.53 0.50 -19.56
C TRP A 341 0.46 0.24 -20.73
N ILE A 342 1.37 1.19 -21.02
CA ILE A 342 2.43 1.00 -22.03
C ILE A 342 3.35 -0.16 -21.60
N ARG A 343 3.80 -0.20 -20.34
CA ARG A 343 4.61 -1.31 -19.81
C ARG A 343 3.90 -2.65 -19.98
N THR A 344 2.60 -2.71 -19.68
CA THR A 344 1.82 -3.93 -19.79
C THR A 344 1.79 -4.43 -21.24
N MET A 345 1.56 -3.54 -22.22
CA MET A 345 1.62 -3.89 -23.64
C MET A 345 3.00 -4.44 -24.05
N PHE A 346 4.07 -3.79 -23.57
CA PHE A 346 5.44 -4.22 -23.82
C PHE A 346 5.72 -5.62 -23.22
N PHE A 347 5.29 -5.87 -21.99
CA PHE A 347 5.47 -7.16 -21.34
C PHE A 347 4.62 -8.25 -21.99
N GLU A 348 3.41 -7.96 -22.43
CA GLU A 348 2.60 -8.90 -23.20
C GLU A 348 3.25 -9.28 -24.54
N PHE A 349 3.86 -8.32 -25.21
CA PHE A 349 4.62 -8.58 -26.43
C PHE A 349 5.80 -9.53 -26.17
N ILE A 350 6.57 -9.27 -25.11
CA ILE A 350 7.69 -10.14 -24.68
C ILE A 350 7.15 -11.55 -24.30
N ASP A 351 6.10 -11.63 -23.50
CA ASP A 351 5.51 -12.91 -23.05
C ASP A 351 5.07 -13.75 -24.25
N ARG A 352 4.41 -13.15 -25.24
CA ARG A 352 4.01 -13.84 -26.48
C ARG A 352 5.19 -14.44 -27.22
N ASN A 353 6.29 -13.69 -27.35
CA ASN A 353 7.49 -14.16 -28.05
C ASN A 353 8.26 -15.22 -27.25
N LEU A 354 8.15 -15.21 -25.91
CA LEU A 354 8.86 -16.16 -25.04
C LEU A 354 8.06 -17.44 -24.74
N GLN A 355 6.76 -17.52 -25.07
CA GLN A 355 5.91 -18.68 -24.72
C GLN A 355 6.44 -20.03 -25.21
N GLY A 356 7.16 -20.07 -26.35
CA GLY A 356 7.82 -21.27 -26.89
C GLY A 356 9.23 -21.54 -26.35
N SER A 357 9.80 -20.65 -25.55
CA SER A 357 11.19 -20.74 -25.10
C SER A 357 11.40 -21.87 -24.07
N ARG A 358 12.65 -22.35 -23.98
CA ARG A 358 13.07 -23.34 -22.96
C ARG A 358 12.86 -22.81 -21.56
N LEU A 359 13.17 -21.53 -21.33
CA LEU A 359 13.01 -20.85 -20.04
C LEU A 359 11.53 -20.84 -19.59
N PHE A 360 10.62 -20.45 -20.48
CA PHE A 360 9.19 -20.40 -20.16
C PHE A 360 8.61 -21.79 -19.84
N ARG A 361 9.05 -22.81 -20.57
CA ARG A 361 8.67 -24.21 -20.30
C ARG A 361 9.23 -24.69 -18.94
N ALA A 362 10.48 -24.34 -18.60
CA ALA A 362 11.07 -24.65 -17.31
C ALA A 362 10.32 -23.99 -16.15
N LEU A 363 9.98 -22.68 -16.27
CA LEU A 363 9.19 -21.97 -15.26
C LEU A 363 7.81 -22.56 -15.05
N ASN A 364 7.12 -22.92 -16.15
CA ASN A 364 5.81 -23.58 -16.05
C ASN A 364 5.90 -25.00 -15.47
N ARG A 365 7.02 -25.68 -15.63
CA ARG A 365 7.28 -26.99 -14.99
C ARG A 365 7.51 -26.81 -13.50
N LEU A 366 8.38 -25.85 -13.11
CA LEU A 366 8.62 -25.50 -11.72
C LEU A 366 7.33 -25.07 -11.01
N ASP A 367 6.51 -24.22 -11.63
CA ASP A 367 5.22 -23.83 -11.06
C ASP A 367 4.26 -25.02 -10.86
N ARG A 368 4.36 -26.07 -11.67
CA ARG A 368 3.58 -27.31 -11.47
C ARG A 368 4.15 -28.16 -10.34
N GLU A 369 5.47 -28.26 -10.24
CA GLU A 369 6.17 -29.00 -9.18
C GLU A 369 6.02 -28.30 -7.81
N LEU A 370 6.02 -26.96 -7.79
CA LEU A 370 5.81 -26.12 -6.60
C LEU A 370 4.33 -25.96 -6.22
N LYS A 371 3.39 -26.46 -7.03
CA LYS A 371 2.01 -26.62 -6.55
C LYS A 371 2.09 -27.61 -5.40
N PHE A 372 2.14 -27.04 -4.17
CA PHE A 372 1.97 -27.83 -2.96
C PHE A 372 0.73 -28.71 -3.17
N GLN A 373 0.87 -30.00 -2.92
CA GLN A 373 -0.22 -30.95 -3.04
C GLN A 373 -1.40 -30.47 -2.21
N GLU A 374 -2.31 -29.74 -2.84
CA GLU A 374 -3.51 -29.21 -2.21
C GLU A 374 -4.54 -30.31 -1.93
N ASP A 375 -4.32 -31.54 -2.47
CA ASP A 375 -5.31 -32.59 -2.59
C ASP A 375 -4.89 -33.92 -1.95
N ARG A 376 -4.33 -33.93 -0.75
CA ARG A 376 -4.44 -35.11 0.10
C ARG A 376 -5.29 -34.75 1.30
N PRO A 377 -6.51 -35.33 1.45
CA PRO A 377 -7.20 -35.27 2.72
C PRO A 377 -6.26 -35.83 3.78
N ALA A 378 -6.14 -35.13 4.91
CA ALA A 378 -5.42 -35.64 6.07
C ALA A 378 -6.06 -36.99 6.44
N VAL A 379 -5.26 -38.05 6.38
CA VAL A 379 -5.61 -39.36 6.92
C VAL A 379 -5.71 -39.24 8.44
#